data_64630d1fdb346961a71999b5b6ca5a62
#
_entry.id   64630d1fdb346961a71999b5b6ca5a62
#
_cell.length_a   1.000
_cell.length_b   1.000
_cell.length_c   1.000
_cell.angle_alpha   90.00
_cell.angle_beta   90.00
_cell.angle_gamma   90.00
#
_symmetry.space_group_name_H-M   'P 1'
#
loop_
_entity.id
_entity.type
_entity.pdbx_description
1 polymer ?
#
loop_
_entity_poly.entity_id
_entity_poly.type
_entity_poly.pdbx_seq_one_letter_code
_entity_poly.pdbx_strand_id
1 'polypeptide(L)'
;IPIDLEIELREVNILAKGNYLIVKHLEWREGAYLLHVLSLPDYKTVAQLAPFGEGPDEFNDIRMIPTEETDKLCYVWNIRNNRIFSLSTTLKLEEYDQLAEIPENKIVPDEPLYMGDGKMQVSLGSNDGMGIGLVSLNDTIVKGTVPFLFAEGAGWFFYIGNLAHSFSRKREAFVFTFHDRIVFFDFDGNHVKMCRFGDKTLQTTSSPDNPLYYYSCFASDKYVYA
;
A
#
# COMPACT_ATOMS: atom_id res chain seq x y z
N ILE A 1 0.95 19.04 -18.49
CA ILE A 1 -0.12 18.92 -19.50
C ILE A 1 -1.40 18.59 -18.73
N PRO A 2 -2.46 19.40 -18.83
CA PRO A 2 -3.76 19.02 -18.24
C PRO A 2 -4.24 17.76 -18.94
N ILE A 3 -4.64 16.76 -18.16
CA ILE A 3 -5.27 15.54 -18.65
C ILE A 3 -6.76 15.72 -18.39
N ASP A 4 -7.54 15.75 -19.47
CA ASP A 4 -9.00 15.77 -19.36
C ASP A 4 -9.47 14.33 -19.18
N LEU A 5 -9.68 13.97 -17.90
CA LEU A 5 -10.22 12.67 -17.56
C LEU A 5 -11.73 12.76 -17.54
N GLU A 6 -12.40 11.83 -18.21
CA GLU A 6 -13.87 11.68 -18.18
C GLU A 6 -14.40 11.30 -16.78
N ILE A 7 -13.52 11.21 -15.79
CA ILE A 7 -13.78 10.72 -14.45
C ILE A 7 -13.40 11.79 -13.43
N GLU A 8 -14.32 12.18 -12.56
CA GLU A 8 -14.00 12.98 -11.39
C GLU A 8 -13.27 12.10 -10.37
N LEU A 9 -11.98 12.30 -10.20
CA LEU A 9 -11.15 11.49 -9.31
C LEU A 9 -11.27 11.97 -7.86
N ARG A 10 -11.67 11.06 -6.97
CA ARG A 10 -11.71 11.25 -5.51
C ARG A 10 -10.87 10.16 -4.83
N GLU A 11 -10.01 10.53 -3.90
CA GLU A 11 -9.17 9.61 -3.12
C GLU A 11 -8.45 8.57 -4.01
N VAL A 12 -7.61 9.08 -4.91
CA VAL A 12 -6.99 8.26 -5.95
C VAL A 12 -5.68 7.65 -5.50
N ASN A 13 -5.53 6.36 -5.81
CA ASN A 13 -4.24 5.68 -5.88
C ASN A 13 -3.93 5.36 -7.34
N ILE A 14 -2.69 5.60 -7.76
CA ILE A 14 -2.28 5.48 -9.16
C ILE A 14 -1.06 4.58 -9.27
N LEU A 15 -1.13 3.62 -10.19
CA LEU A 15 -0.02 2.74 -10.54
C LEU A 15 0.20 2.76 -12.05
N ALA A 16 1.44 3.04 -12.48
CA ALA A 16 1.82 2.96 -13.89
C ALA A 16 2.60 1.67 -14.16
N LYS A 17 2.19 0.89 -15.16
CA LYS A 17 2.92 -0.29 -15.61
C LYS A 17 2.74 -0.54 -17.10
N GLY A 18 3.87 -0.69 -17.81
CA GLY A 18 3.86 -0.84 -19.27
C GLY A 18 3.19 0.35 -19.96
N ASN A 19 2.19 0.07 -20.78
CA ASN A 19 1.42 1.08 -21.50
C ASN A 19 0.11 1.46 -20.79
N TYR A 20 0.01 1.20 -19.48
CA TYR A 20 -1.21 1.42 -18.73
C TYR A 20 -0.98 2.28 -17.49
N LEU A 21 -1.98 3.09 -17.17
CA LEU A 21 -2.16 3.76 -15.91
C LEU A 21 -3.37 3.14 -15.22
N ILE A 22 -3.17 2.50 -14.08
CA ILE A 22 -4.21 1.91 -13.28
C ILE A 22 -4.58 2.92 -12.19
N VAL A 23 -5.85 3.27 -12.11
CA VAL A 23 -6.37 4.26 -11.19
C VAL A 23 -7.38 3.60 -10.27
N LYS A 24 -7.07 3.52 -8.98
CA LYS A 24 -8.08 3.25 -7.96
C LYS A 24 -8.84 4.55 -7.72
N HIS A 25 -10.14 4.49 -7.79
CA HIS A 25 -11.05 5.60 -7.56
C HIS A 25 -12.10 5.18 -6.54
N LEU A 26 -12.29 5.97 -5.52
CA LEU A 26 -13.28 5.68 -4.50
C LEU A 26 -14.60 6.36 -4.88
N GLU A 27 -15.53 5.59 -5.41
CA GLU A 27 -16.89 6.03 -5.71
C GLU A 27 -17.90 5.07 -5.06
N TRP A 28 -18.58 5.56 -4.04
CA TRP A 28 -19.57 4.78 -3.29
C TRP A 28 -20.98 4.89 -3.93
N ARG A 29 -21.08 4.51 -5.18
CA ARG A 29 -22.33 4.51 -5.91
C ARG A 29 -22.56 3.14 -6.52
N GLU A 30 -23.75 2.61 -6.35
CA GLU A 30 -24.13 1.36 -7.00
C GLU A 30 -23.90 1.42 -8.52
N GLY A 31 -23.26 0.39 -9.06
CA GLY A 31 -22.88 0.31 -10.47
C GLY A 31 -21.60 1.07 -10.84
N ALA A 32 -20.92 1.73 -9.90
CA ALA A 32 -19.59 2.28 -10.13
C ALA A 32 -18.51 1.19 -10.15
N TYR A 33 -17.35 1.52 -10.69
CA TYR A 33 -16.17 0.66 -10.71
C TYR A 33 -15.04 1.30 -9.91
N LEU A 34 -14.37 0.52 -9.07
CA LEU A 34 -13.27 1.01 -8.24
C LEU A 34 -11.92 1.08 -8.96
N LEU A 35 -11.78 0.37 -10.10
CA LEU A 35 -10.56 0.36 -10.90
C LEU A 35 -10.84 0.83 -12.32
N HIS A 36 -10.07 1.82 -12.75
CA HIS A 36 -10.04 2.29 -14.12
C HIS A 36 -8.65 2.07 -14.70
N VAL A 37 -8.60 1.46 -15.88
CA VAL A 37 -7.35 1.29 -16.62
C VAL A 37 -7.34 2.22 -17.80
N LEU A 38 -6.32 3.07 -17.87
CA LEU A 38 -6.14 4.04 -18.94
C LEU A 38 -4.94 3.63 -19.79
N SER A 39 -5.06 3.77 -21.11
CA SER A 39 -3.93 3.58 -22.03
C SER A 39 -2.99 4.77 -21.99
N LEU A 40 -1.68 4.52 -22.13
CA LEU A 40 -0.65 5.54 -22.31
C LEU A 40 -0.21 5.60 -23.78
N PRO A 41 0.06 6.78 -24.35
CA PRO A 41 0.05 8.10 -23.72
C PRO A 41 -1.31 8.83 -23.81
N ASP A 42 -2.35 8.21 -24.37
CA ASP A 42 -3.60 8.90 -24.73
C ASP A 42 -4.56 9.09 -23.57
N TYR A 43 -4.32 8.40 -22.44
CA TYR A 43 -5.14 8.42 -21.22
C TYR A 43 -6.61 8.04 -21.44
N LYS A 44 -6.89 7.23 -22.45
CA LYS A 44 -8.24 6.72 -22.72
C LYS A 44 -8.55 5.56 -21.78
N THR A 45 -9.75 5.55 -21.21
CA THR A 45 -10.25 4.42 -20.44
C THR A 45 -10.40 3.21 -21.34
N VAL A 46 -9.67 2.15 -21.05
CA VAL A 46 -9.69 0.88 -21.80
C VAL A 46 -10.36 -0.25 -21.01
N ALA A 47 -10.47 -0.11 -19.68
CA ALA A 47 -11.23 -1.02 -18.84
C ALA A 47 -11.74 -0.32 -17.57
N GLN A 48 -12.90 -0.79 -17.09
CA GLN A 48 -13.47 -0.48 -15.79
C GLN A 48 -13.73 -1.80 -15.07
N LEU A 49 -13.16 -1.98 -13.89
CA LEU A 49 -13.08 -3.26 -13.20
C LEU A 49 -13.38 -3.06 -11.71
N ALA A 50 -13.59 -4.16 -10.99
CA ALA A 50 -13.94 -4.16 -9.58
C ALA A 50 -15.23 -3.36 -9.32
N PRO A 51 -16.40 -3.86 -9.72
CA PRO A 51 -17.69 -3.20 -9.51
C PRO A 51 -17.91 -2.99 -8.01
N PHE A 52 -18.39 -1.79 -7.64
CA PHE A 52 -18.68 -1.44 -6.26
C PHE A 52 -19.97 -2.10 -5.78
N GLY A 53 -19.92 -2.76 -4.63
CA GLY A 53 -21.07 -3.35 -3.98
C GLY A 53 -20.75 -4.37 -2.90
N GLU A 54 -21.76 -5.14 -2.51
CA GLU A 54 -21.68 -6.13 -1.43
C GLU A 54 -21.88 -7.58 -1.88
N GLY A 55 -22.10 -7.79 -3.16
CA GLY A 55 -22.25 -9.10 -3.76
C GLY A 55 -20.96 -9.93 -3.77
N PRO A 56 -21.04 -11.22 -4.15
CA PRO A 56 -19.90 -12.13 -4.12
C PRO A 56 -18.76 -11.73 -5.07
N ASP A 57 -19.10 -11.05 -6.18
CA ASP A 57 -18.14 -10.57 -7.20
C ASP A 57 -17.99 -9.05 -7.18
N GLU A 58 -18.42 -8.41 -6.08
CA GLU A 58 -18.35 -6.97 -5.90
C GLU A 58 -17.29 -6.61 -4.85
N PHE A 59 -16.86 -5.36 -4.92
CA PHE A 59 -15.77 -4.82 -4.13
C PHE A 59 -16.25 -3.55 -3.41
N ASN A 60 -15.86 -3.35 -2.18
CA ASN A 60 -16.19 -2.12 -1.45
C ASN A 60 -14.97 -1.33 -1.00
N ASP A 61 -13.85 -1.98 -0.74
CA ASP A 61 -12.56 -1.36 -0.51
C ASP A 61 -11.46 -2.28 -1.06
N ILE A 62 -10.56 -1.69 -1.81
CA ILE A 62 -9.46 -2.41 -2.45
C ILE A 62 -8.13 -1.71 -2.20
N ARG A 63 -7.05 -2.49 -2.26
CA ARG A 63 -5.68 -1.97 -2.36
C ARG A 63 -5.02 -2.51 -3.60
N MET A 64 -4.38 -1.64 -4.35
CA MET A 64 -3.52 -2.04 -5.45
C MET A 64 -2.14 -2.39 -4.92
N ILE A 65 -1.64 -3.56 -5.31
CA ILE A 65 -0.34 -4.07 -4.89
C ILE A 65 0.54 -4.19 -6.13
N PRO A 66 1.65 -3.44 -6.20
CA PRO A 66 2.58 -3.52 -7.33
C PRO A 66 3.17 -4.93 -7.45
N THR A 67 3.55 -5.32 -8.68
CA THR A 67 4.24 -6.58 -8.95
C THR A 67 5.28 -6.41 -10.06
N GLU A 68 6.33 -7.22 -10.06
CA GLU A 68 7.31 -7.29 -11.15
C GLU A 68 6.90 -8.29 -12.25
N GLU A 69 5.91 -9.13 -12.03
CA GLU A 69 5.48 -10.12 -13.00
C GLU A 69 5.06 -9.45 -14.32
N THR A 70 5.58 -9.96 -15.42
CA THR A 70 5.45 -9.30 -16.73
C THR A 70 4.08 -9.49 -17.37
N ASP A 71 3.36 -10.51 -16.99
CA ASP A 71 2.01 -10.85 -17.46
C ASP A 71 0.90 -10.21 -16.63
N LYS A 72 1.25 -9.57 -15.51
CA LYS A 72 0.32 -8.89 -14.60
C LYS A 72 0.60 -7.39 -14.52
N LEU A 73 -0.44 -6.60 -14.40
CA LEU A 73 -0.35 -5.17 -14.14
C LEU A 73 -0.19 -4.88 -12.63
N CYS A 74 -0.99 -5.51 -11.82
CA CYS A 74 -0.92 -5.44 -10.36
C CYS A 74 -1.71 -6.59 -9.74
N TYR A 75 -1.55 -6.76 -8.43
CA TYR A 75 -2.53 -7.46 -7.63
C TYR A 75 -3.53 -6.47 -7.03
N VAL A 76 -4.72 -6.96 -6.72
CA VAL A 76 -5.80 -6.19 -6.08
C VAL A 76 -6.29 -6.97 -4.89
N TRP A 77 -6.06 -6.41 -3.72
CA TRP A 77 -6.58 -6.98 -2.48
C TRP A 77 -7.96 -6.43 -2.19
N ASN A 78 -8.96 -7.30 -2.14
CA ASN A 78 -10.28 -6.97 -1.61
C ASN A 78 -10.24 -7.15 -0.09
N ILE A 79 -10.17 -6.04 0.63
CA ILE A 79 -9.93 -6.02 2.07
C ILE A 79 -11.07 -6.70 2.83
N ARG A 80 -12.30 -6.54 2.37
CA ARG A 80 -13.48 -7.05 3.05
C ARG A 80 -13.49 -8.57 3.25
N ASN A 81 -13.03 -9.31 2.24
CA ASN A 81 -13.06 -10.76 2.24
C ASN A 81 -11.68 -11.41 2.17
N ASN A 82 -10.63 -10.61 2.30
CA ASN A 82 -9.22 -11.03 2.25
C ASN A 82 -8.83 -11.80 0.97
N ARG A 83 -9.53 -11.54 -0.14
CA ARG A 83 -9.24 -12.17 -1.44
C ARG A 83 -8.27 -11.31 -2.24
N ILE A 84 -7.30 -11.97 -2.85
CA ILE A 84 -6.35 -11.38 -3.79
C ILE A 84 -6.79 -11.69 -5.21
N PHE A 85 -6.87 -10.66 -6.03
CA PHE A 85 -7.12 -10.77 -7.46
C PHE A 85 -5.86 -10.38 -8.22
N SER A 86 -5.64 -10.94 -9.39
CA SER A 86 -4.61 -10.50 -10.32
C SER A 86 -5.24 -9.74 -11.48
N LEU A 87 -4.72 -8.55 -11.77
CA LEU A 87 -5.05 -7.82 -12.98
C LEU A 87 -3.99 -8.12 -14.03
N SER A 88 -4.39 -8.85 -15.08
CA SER A 88 -3.48 -9.24 -16.16
C SER A 88 -3.25 -8.11 -17.17
N THR A 89 -2.18 -8.24 -17.98
CA THR A 89 -1.92 -7.34 -19.11
C THR A 89 -2.97 -7.43 -20.22
N THR A 90 -3.83 -8.46 -20.19
CA THR A 90 -5.01 -8.58 -21.07
C THR A 90 -6.26 -7.97 -20.45
N LEU A 91 -6.12 -7.19 -19.38
CA LEU A 91 -7.18 -6.46 -18.68
C LEU A 91 -8.26 -7.36 -18.07
N LYS A 92 -7.89 -8.55 -17.63
CA LYS A 92 -8.75 -9.45 -16.87
C LYS A 92 -8.42 -9.35 -15.41
N LEU A 93 -9.45 -9.20 -14.57
CA LEU A 93 -9.35 -9.27 -13.11
C LEU A 93 -9.87 -10.62 -12.66
N GLU A 94 -9.00 -11.48 -12.20
CA GLU A 94 -9.32 -12.87 -11.82
C GLU A 94 -8.85 -13.13 -10.39
N GLU A 95 -9.63 -13.90 -9.63
CA GLU A 95 -9.23 -14.33 -8.29
C GLU A 95 -7.95 -15.15 -8.39
N TYR A 96 -6.99 -14.81 -7.55
CA TYR A 96 -5.65 -15.38 -7.56
C TYR A 96 -5.33 -16.13 -6.28
N ASP A 97 -5.72 -15.56 -5.13
CA ASP A 97 -5.37 -16.10 -3.83
C ASP A 97 -6.31 -15.57 -2.75
N GLN A 98 -6.21 -16.14 -1.55
CA GLN A 98 -6.93 -15.67 -0.37
C GLN A 98 -5.94 -15.54 0.78
N LEU A 99 -6.04 -14.44 1.53
CA LEU A 99 -5.24 -14.20 2.72
C LEU A 99 -5.93 -14.75 3.97
N ALA A 100 -5.13 -15.08 4.99
CA ALA A 100 -5.66 -15.29 6.33
C ALA A 100 -6.33 -14.02 6.86
N GLU A 101 -7.28 -14.18 7.76
CA GLU A 101 -7.85 -13.04 8.47
C GLU A 101 -6.77 -12.32 9.27
N ILE A 102 -6.70 -11.01 9.05
CA ILE A 102 -5.83 -10.15 9.86
C ILE A 102 -6.57 -9.89 11.18
N PRO A 103 -5.93 -10.14 12.34
CA PRO A 103 -6.57 -9.89 13.62
C PRO A 103 -7.11 -8.46 13.71
N GLU A 104 -8.34 -8.27 14.21
CA GLU A 104 -9.05 -6.98 14.28
C GLU A 104 -8.27 -5.89 15.03
N ASN A 105 -7.34 -6.27 15.92
CA ASN A 105 -6.50 -5.33 16.67
C ASN A 105 -5.25 -4.87 15.90
N LYS A 106 -5.11 -5.26 14.63
CA LYS A 106 -4.01 -4.87 13.78
C LYS A 106 -4.49 -3.91 12.70
N ILE A 107 -3.83 -2.79 12.58
CA ILE A 107 -4.08 -1.83 11.50
C ILE A 107 -3.17 -2.19 10.34
N VAL A 108 -3.78 -2.46 9.19
CA VAL A 108 -3.05 -2.69 7.95
C VAL A 108 -2.97 -1.35 7.22
N PRO A 109 -1.80 -0.85 6.96
CA PRO A 109 -1.64 0.40 6.22
C PRO A 109 -1.83 0.22 4.72
N ASP A 110 -1.76 1.36 4.04
CA ASP A 110 -2.23 1.53 2.68
C ASP A 110 -1.42 0.83 1.58
N GLU A 111 -0.22 0.33 1.87
CA GLU A 111 0.67 -0.18 0.83
C GLU A 111 1.24 -1.57 1.17
N PRO A 112 0.44 -2.65 1.04
CA PRO A 112 0.93 -4.00 1.21
C PRO A 112 1.84 -4.43 0.06
N LEU A 113 2.78 -5.34 0.32
CA LEU A 113 3.57 -6.03 -0.69
C LEU A 113 3.18 -7.50 -0.75
N TYR A 114 2.60 -7.94 -1.86
CA TYR A 114 2.33 -9.37 -2.07
C TYR A 114 3.61 -10.07 -2.50
N MET A 115 3.97 -11.12 -1.76
CA MET A 115 5.23 -11.85 -1.93
C MET A 115 5.06 -13.21 -2.61
N GLY A 116 3.84 -13.55 -3.04
CA GLY A 116 3.50 -14.87 -3.57
C GLY A 116 3.14 -15.88 -2.48
N ASP A 117 2.58 -17.02 -2.88
CA ASP A 117 2.24 -18.16 -2.01
C ASP A 117 1.40 -17.79 -0.79
N GLY A 118 0.42 -16.89 -0.98
CA GLY A 118 -0.45 -16.42 0.10
C GLY A 118 0.25 -15.58 1.18
N LYS A 119 1.43 -15.03 0.87
CA LYS A 119 2.20 -14.20 1.80
C LYS A 119 2.11 -12.74 1.41
N MET A 120 1.87 -11.90 2.38
CA MET A 120 1.83 -10.46 2.20
C MET A 120 2.64 -9.77 3.30
N GLN A 121 3.50 -8.87 2.91
CA GLN A 121 4.19 -7.98 3.83
C GLN A 121 3.35 -6.72 4.02
N VAL A 122 3.20 -6.32 5.27
CA VAL A 122 2.39 -5.17 5.67
C VAL A 122 3.09 -4.42 6.79
N SER A 123 2.88 -3.13 6.89
CA SER A 123 3.21 -2.45 8.13
C SER A 123 2.06 -2.61 9.13
N LEU A 124 2.38 -2.78 10.39
CA LEU A 124 1.41 -3.09 11.43
C LEU A 124 1.55 -2.11 12.59
N GLY A 125 0.43 -1.49 12.96
CA GLY A 125 0.32 -0.71 14.16
C GLY A 125 -0.33 -1.52 15.29
N SER A 126 0.23 -1.42 16.49
CA SER A 126 -0.37 -1.92 17.72
C SER A 126 -0.05 -0.98 18.88
N ASN A 127 -0.67 -1.20 20.04
CA ASN A 127 -0.34 -0.43 21.24
C ASN A 127 1.12 -0.62 21.69
N ASP A 128 1.76 -1.71 21.26
CA ASP A 128 3.15 -2.04 21.60
C ASP A 128 4.17 -1.53 20.56
N GLY A 129 3.68 -0.95 19.47
CA GLY A 129 4.56 -0.40 18.45
C GLY A 129 4.08 -0.54 17.01
N MET A 130 4.90 0.00 16.12
CA MET A 130 4.79 -0.18 14.68
C MET A 130 5.90 -1.12 14.19
N GLY A 131 5.57 -1.99 13.27
CA GLY A 131 6.54 -2.92 12.67
C GLY A 131 6.17 -3.29 11.25
N ILE A 132 7.06 -3.96 10.58
CA ILE A 132 6.79 -4.67 9.34
C ILE A 132 6.40 -6.10 9.70
N GLY A 133 5.25 -6.56 9.27
CA GLY A 133 4.75 -7.90 9.53
C GLY A 133 4.61 -8.71 8.25
N LEU A 134 4.81 -10.02 8.35
CA LEU A 134 4.50 -10.98 7.31
C LEU A 134 3.20 -11.70 7.66
N VAL A 135 2.19 -11.55 6.82
CA VAL A 135 0.92 -12.27 6.90
C VAL A 135 0.97 -13.45 5.94
N SER A 136 0.61 -14.65 6.38
CA SER A 136 0.55 -15.85 5.56
C SER A 136 -0.79 -16.54 5.73
N LEU A 137 -1.32 -17.15 4.67
CA LEU A 137 -2.56 -17.93 4.66
C LEU A 137 -2.58 -19.08 5.68
N ASN A 138 -1.43 -19.68 5.89
CA ASN A 138 -1.30 -20.86 6.75
C ASN A 138 -0.89 -20.51 8.19
N ASP A 139 -0.67 -19.24 8.47
CA ASP A 139 -0.18 -18.80 9.77
C ASP A 139 -0.93 -17.52 10.17
N THR A 140 -1.79 -17.64 11.15
CA THR A 140 -2.52 -16.51 11.75
C THR A 140 -1.61 -15.62 12.58
N ILE A 141 -0.34 -15.98 12.70
CA ILE A 141 0.65 -15.22 13.45
C ILE A 141 1.25 -14.15 12.52
N VAL A 142 0.84 -12.92 12.73
CA VAL A 142 1.55 -11.78 12.18
C VAL A 142 2.88 -11.63 12.92
N LYS A 143 3.96 -12.03 12.29
CA LYS A 143 5.31 -11.82 12.85
C LYS A 143 5.74 -10.41 12.52
N GLY A 144 5.71 -9.54 13.52
CA GLY A 144 6.43 -8.26 13.41
C GLY A 144 7.92 -8.56 13.28
N THR A 145 8.50 -8.20 12.14
CA THR A 145 9.92 -8.50 11.86
C THR A 145 10.86 -7.47 12.45
N VAL A 146 10.42 -6.21 12.53
CA VAL A 146 11.20 -5.14 13.17
C VAL A 146 10.29 -4.20 13.93
N PRO A 147 10.33 -4.21 15.26
CA PRO A 147 9.62 -3.20 16.04
C PRO A 147 10.33 -1.84 15.90
N PHE A 148 9.56 -0.79 15.65
CA PHE A 148 10.07 0.56 15.75
C PHE A 148 10.25 0.93 17.23
N LEU A 149 11.35 1.62 17.54
CA LEU A 149 11.57 2.13 18.87
C LEU A 149 10.68 3.35 19.09
N PHE A 150 9.78 3.24 20.04
CA PHE A 150 8.90 4.33 20.45
C PHE A 150 9.59 5.22 21.48
N ALA A 151 9.29 6.52 21.42
CA ALA A 151 9.58 7.38 22.55
C ALA A 151 8.59 7.05 23.68
N GLU A 152 9.07 7.07 24.91
CA GLU A 152 8.24 6.83 26.09
C GLU A 152 7.04 7.79 26.10
N GLY A 153 5.84 7.23 26.27
CA GLY A 153 4.58 7.99 26.27
C GLY A 153 4.01 8.36 24.89
N ALA A 154 4.66 8.00 23.80
CA ALA A 154 4.12 8.24 22.47
C ALA A 154 3.11 7.16 22.07
N GLY A 155 1.95 7.59 21.58
CA GLY A 155 0.97 6.67 20.98
C GLY A 155 1.43 6.19 19.60
N TRP A 156 0.93 5.03 19.18
CA TRP A 156 1.23 4.43 17.86
C TRP A 156 0.97 5.39 16.69
N PHE A 157 -0.02 6.26 16.80
CA PHE A 157 -0.42 7.23 15.77
C PHE A 157 0.75 8.12 15.30
N PHE A 158 1.71 8.44 16.18
CA PHE A 158 2.87 9.25 15.79
C PHE A 158 3.87 8.52 14.91
N TYR A 159 3.73 7.21 14.79
CA TYR A 159 4.63 6.37 14.02
C TYR A 159 4.00 5.82 12.75
N ILE A 160 2.85 6.34 12.35
CA ILE A 160 2.26 6.03 11.04
C ILE A 160 3.14 6.57 9.92
N GLY A 161 3.06 5.93 8.77
CA GLY A 161 3.82 6.30 7.59
C GLY A 161 3.43 5.46 6.40
N ASN A 162 4.16 5.62 5.33
CA ASN A 162 3.93 4.95 4.06
C ASN A 162 5.10 4.04 3.71
N LEU A 163 4.82 2.95 3.01
CA LEU A 163 5.83 2.05 2.45
C LEU A 163 6.06 2.39 0.97
N ALA A 164 7.31 2.34 0.55
CA ALA A 164 7.70 2.37 -0.84
C ALA A 164 8.59 1.16 -1.14
N HIS A 165 8.36 0.51 -2.27
CA HIS A 165 9.01 -0.74 -2.64
C HIS A 165 9.89 -0.58 -3.86
N SER A 166 11.13 -1.10 -3.78
CA SER A 166 12.01 -1.28 -4.92
C SER A 166 12.26 -2.77 -5.14
N PHE A 167 11.58 -3.35 -6.11
CA PHE A 167 11.69 -4.76 -6.43
C PHE A 167 13.08 -5.14 -6.93
N SER A 168 13.67 -4.34 -7.82
CA SER A 168 15.01 -4.59 -8.35
C SER A 168 16.09 -4.61 -7.28
N ARG A 169 15.91 -3.86 -6.19
CA ARG A 169 16.81 -3.82 -5.04
C ARG A 169 16.40 -4.76 -3.93
N LYS A 170 15.18 -5.32 -3.99
CA LYS A 170 14.57 -6.08 -2.90
C LYS A 170 14.66 -5.32 -1.57
N ARG A 171 14.20 -4.05 -1.61
CA ARG A 171 14.25 -3.12 -0.50
C ARG A 171 12.94 -2.37 -0.38
N GLU A 172 12.62 -2.08 0.85
CA GLU A 172 11.50 -1.24 1.24
C GLU A 172 12.00 -0.04 2.01
N ALA A 173 11.27 1.06 1.88
CA ALA A 173 11.48 2.25 2.69
C ALA A 173 10.18 2.58 3.41
N PHE A 174 10.21 2.63 4.74
CA PHE A 174 9.13 3.16 5.54
C PHE A 174 9.42 4.63 5.86
N VAL A 175 8.53 5.48 5.42
CA VAL A 175 8.64 6.94 5.54
C VAL A 175 7.61 7.41 6.55
N PHE A 176 8.07 7.97 7.66
CA PHE A 176 7.19 8.39 8.75
C PHE A 176 6.49 9.71 8.43
N THR A 177 5.18 9.79 8.68
CA THR A 177 4.41 11.02 8.48
C THR A 177 4.83 12.13 9.45
N PHE A 178 5.13 11.79 10.71
CA PHE A 178 5.39 12.77 11.78
C PHE A 178 6.84 12.85 12.21
N HIS A 179 7.76 12.15 11.54
CA HIS A 179 9.17 12.13 11.88
C HIS A 179 10.06 12.35 10.67
N ASP A 180 11.19 13.01 10.87
CA ASP A 180 12.23 13.28 9.87
C ASP A 180 13.10 12.04 9.56
N ARG A 181 12.48 10.88 9.45
CA ARG A 181 13.16 9.59 9.34
C ARG A 181 12.60 8.74 8.23
N ILE A 182 13.51 7.98 7.61
CA ILE A 182 13.20 6.90 6.69
C ILE A 182 13.93 5.66 7.18
N VAL A 183 13.22 4.56 7.31
CA VAL A 183 13.77 3.25 7.71
C VAL A 183 13.73 2.32 6.52
N PHE A 184 14.86 1.69 6.22
CA PHE A 184 15.00 0.76 5.12
C PHE A 184 15.02 -0.67 5.64
N PHE A 185 14.27 -1.53 4.95
CA PHE A 185 14.19 -2.96 5.20
C PHE A 185 14.54 -3.75 3.94
N ASP A 186 14.92 -5.00 4.09
CA ASP A 186 14.88 -5.97 2.98
C ASP A 186 13.47 -6.59 2.89
N PHE A 187 13.24 -7.38 1.82
CA PHE A 187 11.94 -8.04 1.61
C PHE A 187 11.65 -9.18 2.62
N ASP A 188 12.64 -9.55 3.43
CA ASP A 188 12.44 -10.46 4.57
C ASP A 188 12.06 -9.70 5.85
N GLY A 189 11.96 -8.36 5.75
CA GLY A 189 11.60 -7.46 6.84
C GLY A 189 12.74 -7.15 7.80
N ASN A 190 13.99 -7.52 7.48
CA ASN A 190 15.11 -7.19 8.33
C ASN A 190 15.48 -5.70 8.18
N HIS A 191 15.73 -5.03 9.30
CA HIS A 191 16.20 -3.67 9.30
C HIS A 191 17.59 -3.57 8.65
N VAL A 192 17.70 -2.71 7.64
CA VAL A 192 18.95 -2.49 6.91
C VAL A 192 19.61 -1.19 7.35
N LYS A 193 18.85 -0.09 7.39
CA LYS A 193 19.37 1.25 7.68
C LYS A 193 18.24 2.18 8.10
N MET A 194 18.58 3.16 8.93
CA MET A 194 17.75 4.32 9.19
C MET A 194 18.49 5.60 8.77
N CYS A 195 17.80 6.46 8.02
CA CYS A 195 18.25 7.80 7.70
C CYS A 195 17.43 8.81 8.51
N ARG A 196 18.12 9.82 9.04
CA ARG A 196 17.54 10.95 9.75
C ARG A 196 17.94 12.23 9.02
N PHE A 197 16.98 13.12 8.79
CA PHE A 197 17.19 14.33 7.99
C PHE A 197 17.19 15.63 8.79
N GLY A 198 17.08 15.55 10.11
CA GLY A 198 17.08 16.69 11.01
C GLY A 198 17.49 16.32 12.41
N ASP A 199 17.57 17.33 13.27
CA ASP A 199 17.92 17.19 14.69
C ASP A 199 16.71 17.23 15.62
N LYS A 200 15.50 17.14 15.05
CA LYS A 200 14.28 17.28 15.84
C LYS A 200 14.05 16.05 16.71
N THR A 201 13.58 16.32 17.90
CA THR A 201 13.14 15.30 18.86
C THR A 201 11.94 14.55 18.32
N LEU A 202 11.79 13.28 18.67
CA LEU A 202 10.58 12.51 18.36
C LEU A 202 9.36 13.21 18.94
N GLN A 203 8.31 13.32 18.13
CA GLN A 203 7.04 13.83 18.60
C GLN A 203 6.35 12.77 19.47
N THR A 204 5.89 13.19 20.64
CA THR A 204 5.25 12.30 21.62
C THR A 204 3.84 12.71 21.97
N THR A 205 3.43 13.91 21.54
CA THR A 205 2.12 14.47 21.86
C THR A 205 1.48 15.05 20.61
N SER A 206 0.15 14.89 20.48
CA SER A 206 -0.61 15.49 19.38
C SER A 206 -0.72 17.00 19.57
N SER A 207 -0.34 17.74 18.55
CA SER A 207 -0.53 19.19 18.46
C SER A 207 -0.85 19.56 17.01
N PRO A 208 -1.75 20.54 16.78
CA PRO A 208 -1.97 21.08 15.45
C PRO A 208 -0.72 21.70 14.81
N ASP A 209 0.24 22.07 15.63
CA ASP A 209 1.52 22.65 15.21
C ASP A 209 2.60 21.60 14.90
N ASN A 210 2.28 20.32 15.06
CA ASN A 210 3.20 19.26 14.72
C ASN A 210 3.45 19.24 13.21
N PRO A 211 4.70 19.33 12.76
CA PRO A 211 4.99 19.30 11.33
C PRO A 211 4.64 17.91 10.77
N LEU A 212 3.99 17.92 9.61
CA LEU A 212 3.93 16.76 8.75
C LEU A 212 5.19 16.78 7.89
N TYR A 213 5.93 15.68 7.89
CA TYR A 213 7.16 15.57 7.11
C TYR A 213 6.89 14.96 5.74
N TYR A 214 6.13 13.88 5.71
CA TYR A 214 5.89 13.13 4.50
C TYR A 214 4.43 12.69 4.41
N TYR A 215 3.83 12.91 3.26
CA TYR A 215 2.42 12.58 3.02
C TYR A 215 2.25 11.31 2.18
N SER A 216 3.23 11.03 1.34
CA SER A 216 3.26 9.89 0.44
C SER A 216 4.70 9.57 0.11
N CYS A 217 4.97 8.36 -0.33
CA CYS A 217 6.29 8.00 -0.85
C CYS A 217 6.18 7.00 -1.99
N PHE A 218 7.19 6.99 -2.84
CA PHE A 218 7.39 5.97 -3.85
C PHE A 218 8.88 5.73 -4.07
N ALA A 219 9.23 4.56 -4.57
CA ALA A 219 10.60 4.18 -4.79
C ALA A 219 10.88 3.90 -6.27
N SER A 220 12.10 4.19 -6.66
CA SER A 220 12.72 3.71 -7.90
C SER A 220 13.93 2.85 -7.55
N ASP A 221 14.64 2.35 -8.59
CA ASP A 221 15.86 1.58 -8.38
C ASP A 221 16.98 2.34 -7.67
N LYS A 222 16.91 3.66 -7.62
CA LYS A 222 17.97 4.52 -7.08
C LYS A 222 17.53 5.40 -5.94
N TYR A 223 16.27 5.82 -5.92
CA TYR A 223 15.78 6.87 -5.03
C TYR A 223 14.48 6.48 -4.35
N VAL A 224 14.30 6.97 -3.15
CA VAL A 224 13.00 7.10 -2.49
C VAL A 224 12.60 8.55 -2.58
N TYR A 225 11.39 8.78 -3.02
CA TYR A 225 10.76 10.10 -3.10
C TYR A 225 9.69 10.18 -2.02
N ALA A 226 9.73 11.25 -1.21
CA ALA A 226 8.83 11.46 -0.10
C ALA A 226 8.49 12.95 0.10
#